data_7d846af0676b92dc1e20f6bbd7035915
#
_entry.id   7d846af0676b92dc1e20f6bbd7035915
#
_cell.length_a   1.000
_cell.length_b   1.000
_cell.length_c   1.000
_cell.angle_alpha   90.00
_cell.angle_beta   90.00
_cell.angle_gamma   90.00
#
_symmetry.space_group_name_H-M   'P 1'
#
loop_
_entity.id
_entity.type
_entity.pdbx_description
1 polymer ?
#
loop_
_entity_poly.entity_id
_entity_poly.type
_entity_poly.pdbx_seq_one_letter_code
_entity_poly.pdbx_strand_id
1 'polypeptide(L)'
;AYEVTAKAWKAMGLKDWNAAVAHADRALKTWGVHAKQTNAKLNGYAPAKDAKKYANLNEVGTCLMLKGDALRQKGDVKAAIAAYELLLRDYQYAQVWDPKGWFWKPSESARKNLVSLKKAAAPNLKVAKRHFTAAQLKLPGKKGICFTMRAAGKPGSARENLPKVKMLNPYWNYSWGWDQVPGQSSKIEFIPMAWGAWSIDGLEKGLLTGVVPHIRSGKVKRFLGFNEPDKREQANMSYQNALKYWPQLEALKVPLCSPACANPEGINDNSVQGVRGTWMKDFMAEADRRGYRVDYTGVHWYGGTHVQHFKDKMKRIYEKYGRRPILITEFAPADWEARNLSQNRHKAPMVLAFMKEILPWLERQDWVAGYAWFSFEHNEAVGHTSSLYDKNRNLTACGRYYQSITTENPDGDQSIK
;
A
#
# COMPACT_ATOMS: atom_id res chain seq x y z
N ALA A 1 -42.56 0.36 -17.90
CA ALA A 1 -41.18 0.58 -17.46
C ALA A 1 -40.37 1.38 -18.52
N TYR A 2 -40.46 1.03 -19.79
CA TYR A 2 -39.66 1.68 -20.84
C TYR A 2 -40.00 3.14 -21.18
N GLU A 3 -41.14 3.66 -20.70
CA GLU A 3 -41.59 5.02 -21.00
C GLU A 3 -40.72 6.10 -20.35
N VAL A 4 -40.26 5.88 -19.11
CA VAL A 4 -39.45 6.86 -18.40
C VAL A 4 -38.02 6.92 -18.99
N THR A 5 -37.43 5.78 -19.35
CA THR A 5 -36.16 5.73 -20.06
C THR A 5 -36.25 6.41 -21.42
N ALA A 6 -37.33 6.20 -22.18
CA ALA A 6 -37.54 6.86 -23.47
C ALA A 6 -37.59 8.39 -23.32
N LYS A 7 -38.31 8.90 -22.29
CA LYS A 7 -38.35 10.33 -21.96
C LYS A 7 -36.96 10.88 -21.57
N ALA A 8 -36.20 10.11 -20.78
CA ALA A 8 -34.83 10.47 -20.40
C ALA A 8 -33.92 10.55 -21.63
N TRP A 9 -33.97 9.58 -22.55
CA TRP A 9 -33.25 9.60 -23.81
C TRP A 9 -33.62 10.79 -24.69
N LYS A 10 -34.93 11.08 -24.81
CA LYS A 10 -35.43 12.25 -25.57
C LYS A 10 -34.86 13.54 -24.99
N ALA A 11 -34.87 13.70 -23.67
CA ALA A 11 -34.30 14.86 -22.98
C ALA A 11 -32.79 14.98 -23.25
N MET A 12 -32.02 13.87 -23.22
CA MET A 12 -30.64 13.85 -23.57
C MET A 12 -30.36 14.32 -25.00
N GLY A 13 -31.19 13.85 -25.96
CA GLY A 13 -31.11 14.27 -27.37
C GLY A 13 -31.39 15.75 -27.58
N LEU A 14 -32.31 16.33 -26.78
CA LEU A 14 -32.64 17.75 -26.77
C LEU A 14 -31.65 18.61 -25.94
N LYS A 15 -30.64 17.99 -25.31
CA LYS A 15 -29.72 18.64 -24.38
C LYS A 15 -30.43 19.27 -23.16
N ASP A 16 -31.62 18.82 -22.83
CA ASP A 16 -32.32 19.19 -21.60
C ASP A 16 -31.85 18.29 -20.44
N TRP A 17 -30.68 18.67 -19.93
CA TRP A 17 -30.03 17.91 -18.85
C TRP A 17 -30.85 17.87 -17.57
N ASN A 18 -31.64 18.91 -17.29
CA ASN A 18 -32.50 18.97 -16.12
C ASN A 18 -33.66 17.97 -16.24
N ALA A 19 -34.34 17.92 -17.36
CA ALA A 19 -35.38 16.95 -17.64
C ALA A 19 -34.84 15.52 -17.60
N ALA A 20 -33.63 15.27 -18.15
CA ALA A 20 -33.01 13.96 -18.12
C ALA A 20 -32.74 13.49 -16.68
N VAL A 21 -32.21 14.36 -15.81
CA VAL A 21 -32.02 14.08 -14.38
C VAL A 21 -33.35 13.82 -13.68
N ALA A 22 -34.37 14.64 -13.91
CA ALA A 22 -35.66 14.49 -13.31
C ALA A 22 -36.36 13.16 -13.68
N HIS A 23 -36.24 12.73 -14.94
CA HIS A 23 -36.77 11.43 -15.38
C HIS A 23 -36.03 10.28 -14.70
N ALA A 24 -34.69 10.37 -14.56
CA ALA A 24 -33.89 9.36 -13.87
C ALA A 24 -34.27 9.26 -12.38
N ASP A 25 -34.45 10.39 -11.70
CA ASP A 25 -34.88 10.43 -10.30
C ASP A 25 -36.28 9.83 -10.12
N ARG A 26 -37.18 10.07 -11.07
CA ARG A 26 -38.52 9.43 -11.08
C ARG A 26 -38.40 7.92 -11.21
N ALA A 27 -37.56 7.40 -12.13
CA ALA A 27 -37.34 5.95 -12.26
C ALA A 27 -36.81 5.34 -10.96
N LEU A 28 -35.82 5.99 -10.36
CA LEU A 28 -35.24 5.54 -9.09
C LEU A 28 -36.24 5.54 -7.95
N LYS A 29 -37.07 6.59 -7.83
CA LYS A 29 -38.15 6.70 -6.83
C LYS A 29 -39.20 5.61 -7.01
N THR A 30 -39.60 5.33 -8.26
CA THR A 30 -40.69 4.41 -8.56
C THR A 30 -40.24 2.94 -8.43
N TRP A 31 -39.08 2.58 -8.94
CA TRP A 31 -38.69 1.18 -9.07
C TRP A 31 -37.36 0.84 -8.38
N GLY A 32 -36.64 1.81 -7.78
CA GLY A 32 -35.30 1.62 -7.26
C GLY A 32 -35.20 0.51 -6.23
N VAL A 33 -36.10 0.44 -5.26
CA VAL A 33 -36.07 -0.60 -4.22
C VAL A 33 -36.24 -1.99 -4.84
N HIS A 34 -37.22 -2.20 -5.69
CA HIS A 34 -37.44 -3.49 -6.35
C HIS A 34 -36.30 -3.85 -7.29
N ALA A 35 -35.80 -2.89 -8.07
CA ALA A 35 -34.67 -3.08 -8.97
C ALA A 35 -33.38 -3.48 -8.21
N LYS A 36 -33.10 -2.86 -7.06
CA LYS A 36 -31.96 -3.22 -6.20
C LYS A 36 -32.09 -4.63 -5.65
N GLN A 37 -33.27 -5.02 -5.15
CA GLN A 37 -33.52 -6.38 -4.68
C GLN A 37 -33.38 -7.41 -5.80
N THR A 38 -33.79 -7.07 -7.01
CA THR A 38 -33.66 -7.90 -8.21
C THR A 38 -32.19 -8.06 -8.58
N ASN A 39 -31.42 -6.96 -8.60
CA ASN A 39 -29.97 -6.99 -8.88
C ASN A 39 -29.19 -7.86 -7.87
N ALA A 40 -29.57 -7.80 -6.59
CA ALA A 40 -28.92 -8.57 -5.52
C ALA A 40 -29.09 -10.09 -5.65
N LYS A 41 -30.11 -10.54 -6.37
CA LYS A 41 -30.38 -11.97 -6.65
C LYS A 41 -29.61 -12.51 -7.87
N LEU A 42 -28.96 -11.63 -8.61
CA LEU A 42 -28.22 -11.98 -9.83
C LEU A 42 -26.73 -12.14 -9.53
N ASN A 43 -26.13 -13.19 -10.06
CA ASN A 43 -24.67 -13.41 -10.02
C ASN A 43 -23.98 -13.00 -11.34
N GLY A 44 -24.73 -12.40 -12.27
CA GLY A 44 -24.26 -11.97 -13.59
C GLY A 44 -25.41 -11.40 -14.43
N TYR A 45 -25.13 -11.06 -15.66
CA TYR A 45 -26.16 -10.59 -16.59
C TYR A 45 -27.09 -11.72 -16.97
N ALA A 46 -28.42 -11.43 -16.96
CA ALA A 46 -29.41 -12.40 -17.40
C ALA A 46 -29.21 -12.77 -18.88
N PRO A 47 -29.53 -13.99 -19.30
CA PRO A 47 -29.55 -14.35 -20.72
C PRO A 47 -30.47 -13.41 -21.53
N ALA A 48 -30.11 -13.11 -22.78
CA ALA A 48 -30.84 -12.17 -23.64
C ALA A 48 -32.34 -12.46 -23.73
N LYS A 49 -32.73 -13.77 -23.81
CA LYS A 49 -34.10 -14.23 -23.84
C LYS A 49 -34.93 -13.85 -22.57
N ASP A 50 -34.24 -13.70 -21.44
CA ASP A 50 -34.85 -13.39 -20.14
C ASP A 50 -34.74 -11.92 -19.74
N ALA A 51 -34.01 -11.10 -20.51
CA ALA A 51 -33.78 -9.69 -20.16
C ALA A 51 -35.03 -8.87 -19.88
N LYS A 52 -36.17 -9.17 -20.57
CA LYS A 52 -37.47 -8.51 -20.35
C LYS A 52 -38.03 -8.75 -18.96
N LYS A 53 -37.71 -9.89 -18.31
CA LYS A 53 -38.15 -10.21 -16.95
C LYS A 53 -37.60 -9.21 -15.91
N TYR A 54 -36.53 -8.52 -16.26
CA TYR A 54 -35.80 -7.59 -15.39
C TYR A 54 -36.04 -6.12 -15.76
N ALA A 55 -37.22 -5.84 -16.34
CA ALA A 55 -37.55 -4.51 -16.88
C ALA A 55 -37.30 -3.36 -15.90
N ASN A 56 -37.68 -3.48 -14.63
CA ASN A 56 -37.47 -2.43 -13.63
C ASN A 56 -35.99 -2.20 -13.33
N LEU A 57 -35.18 -3.27 -13.26
CA LEU A 57 -33.73 -3.16 -13.11
C LEU A 57 -33.08 -2.47 -14.31
N ASN A 58 -33.49 -2.87 -15.50
CA ASN A 58 -32.99 -2.31 -16.77
C ASN A 58 -33.33 -0.82 -16.90
N GLU A 59 -34.56 -0.43 -16.52
CA GLU A 59 -35.03 0.96 -16.50
C GLU A 59 -34.18 1.82 -15.54
N VAL A 60 -34.07 1.41 -14.28
CA VAL A 60 -33.33 2.15 -13.25
C VAL A 60 -31.86 2.26 -13.60
N GLY A 61 -31.24 1.16 -14.04
CA GLY A 61 -29.83 1.17 -14.42
C GLY A 61 -29.52 2.08 -15.60
N THR A 62 -30.38 2.07 -16.62
CA THR A 62 -30.28 2.98 -17.77
C THR A 62 -30.45 4.44 -17.36
N CYS A 63 -31.50 4.73 -16.58
CA CYS A 63 -31.75 6.08 -16.12
C CYS A 63 -30.61 6.63 -15.24
N LEU A 64 -29.98 5.81 -14.39
CA LEU A 64 -28.84 6.22 -13.60
C LEU A 64 -27.61 6.53 -14.46
N MET A 65 -27.37 5.76 -15.51
CA MET A 65 -26.32 6.09 -16.47
C MET A 65 -26.59 7.43 -17.16
N LEU A 66 -27.81 7.64 -17.66
CA LEU A 66 -28.22 8.90 -18.30
C LEU A 66 -28.14 10.09 -17.33
N LYS A 67 -28.50 9.89 -16.08
CA LYS A 67 -28.33 10.89 -15.02
C LYS A 67 -26.86 11.28 -14.84
N GLY A 68 -25.98 10.30 -14.78
CA GLY A 68 -24.54 10.54 -14.71
C GLY A 68 -24.04 11.33 -15.93
N ASP A 69 -24.48 10.96 -17.14
CA ASP A 69 -24.11 11.66 -18.37
C ASP A 69 -24.66 13.10 -18.40
N ALA A 70 -25.92 13.32 -18.03
CA ALA A 70 -26.52 14.65 -17.96
C ALA A 70 -25.83 15.56 -16.95
N LEU A 71 -25.55 15.06 -15.75
CA LEU A 71 -24.85 15.80 -14.70
C LEU A 71 -23.41 16.14 -15.15
N ARG A 72 -22.73 15.23 -15.85
CA ARG A 72 -21.42 15.49 -16.46
C ARG A 72 -21.48 16.63 -17.46
N GLN A 73 -22.50 16.66 -18.33
CA GLN A 73 -22.68 17.74 -19.30
C GLN A 73 -22.99 19.09 -18.62
N LYS A 74 -23.64 19.06 -17.47
CA LYS A 74 -23.89 20.25 -16.63
C LYS A 74 -22.62 20.74 -15.88
N GLY A 75 -21.54 19.96 -15.87
CA GLY A 75 -20.35 20.26 -15.07
C GLY A 75 -20.44 19.84 -13.60
N ASP A 76 -21.55 19.22 -13.17
CA ASP A 76 -21.67 18.70 -11.80
C ASP A 76 -20.99 17.33 -11.69
N VAL A 77 -19.69 17.39 -11.65
CA VAL A 77 -18.81 16.21 -11.62
C VAL A 77 -19.05 15.34 -10.38
N LYS A 78 -19.30 15.96 -9.23
CA LYS A 78 -19.53 15.24 -7.97
C LYS A 78 -20.83 14.42 -8.03
N ALA A 79 -21.91 15.03 -8.49
CA ALA A 79 -23.18 14.33 -8.63
C ALA A 79 -23.15 13.28 -9.76
N ALA A 80 -22.43 13.54 -10.86
CA ALA A 80 -22.21 12.56 -11.93
C ALA A 80 -21.50 11.30 -11.42
N ILE A 81 -20.43 11.46 -10.65
CA ILE A 81 -19.71 10.36 -10.01
C ILE A 81 -20.64 9.56 -9.10
N ALA A 82 -21.42 10.23 -8.25
CA ALA A 82 -22.35 9.57 -7.35
C ALA A 82 -23.43 8.75 -8.09
N ALA A 83 -23.94 9.25 -9.21
CA ALA A 83 -24.90 8.52 -10.04
C ALA A 83 -24.31 7.25 -10.65
N TYR A 84 -23.10 7.32 -11.19
CA TYR A 84 -22.41 6.14 -11.74
C TYR A 84 -22.03 5.13 -10.65
N GLU A 85 -21.57 5.59 -9.50
CA GLU A 85 -21.22 4.70 -8.36
C GLU A 85 -22.47 3.99 -7.83
N LEU A 86 -23.61 4.67 -7.76
CA LEU A 86 -24.88 4.07 -7.37
C LEU A 86 -25.31 2.97 -8.35
N LEU A 87 -25.20 3.23 -9.66
CA LEU A 87 -25.45 2.23 -10.69
C LEU A 87 -24.57 0.99 -10.51
N LEU A 88 -23.28 1.19 -10.36
CA LEU A 88 -22.30 0.10 -10.25
C LEU A 88 -22.44 -0.72 -8.96
N ARG A 89 -22.90 -0.10 -7.88
CA ARG A 89 -23.09 -0.76 -6.59
C ARG A 89 -24.38 -1.55 -6.51
N ASP A 90 -25.50 -0.94 -6.94
CA ASP A 90 -26.82 -1.45 -6.63
C ASP A 90 -27.62 -1.96 -7.86
N TYR A 91 -27.15 -1.69 -9.10
CA TYR A 91 -27.89 -1.98 -10.33
C TYR A 91 -26.98 -2.45 -11.48
N GLN A 92 -25.85 -3.05 -11.17
CA GLN A 92 -24.79 -3.35 -12.14
C GLN A 92 -25.18 -4.33 -13.26
N TYR A 93 -26.20 -5.15 -13.07
CA TYR A 93 -26.63 -6.18 -14.02
C TYR A 93 -27.78 -5.72 -14.94
N ALA A 94 -28.09 -4.42 -14.96
CA ALA A 94 -29.01 -3.85 -15.92
C ALA A 94 -28.54 -4.04 -17.37
N GLN A 95 -29.48 -4.32 -18.28
CA GLN A 95 -29.24 -4.52 -19.71
C GLN A 95 -30.24 -3.73 -20.53
N VAL A 96 -29.81 -3.18 -21.68
CA VAL A 96 -30.65 -2.40 -22.58
C VAL A 96 -30.59 -2.99 -23.98
N TRP A 97 -31.78 -3.20 -24.59
CA TRP A 97 -31.87 -3.60 -25.98
C TRP A 97 -31.46 -2.45 -26.90
N ASP A 98 -30.50 -2.72 -27.78
CA ASP A 98 -30.13 -1.83 -28.88
C ASP A 98 -30.90 -2.26 -30.14
N PRO A 99 -31.53 -1.34 -30.88
CA PRO A 99 -32.24 -1.65 -32.13
C PRO A 99 -31.37 -2.38 -33.18
N LYS A 100 -30.05 -2.29 -33.07
CA LYS A 100 -29.11 -2.99 -33.94
C LYS A 100 -28.94 -4.46 -33.62
N GLY A 101 -29.67 -5.00 -32.61
CA GLY A 101 -29.77 -6.44 -32.38
C GLY A 101 -28.99 -7.01 -31.20
N TRP A 102 -28.49 -6.20 -30.25
CA TRP A 102 -27.79 -6.69 -29.07
C TRP A 102 -28.25 -5.99 -27.77
N PHE A 103 -27.89 -6.58 -26.65
CA PHE A 103 -28.01 -5.94 -25.33
C PHE A 103 -26.69 -5.26 -24.95
N TRP A 104 -26.73 -3.96 -24.70
CA TRP A 104 -25.61 -3.25 -24.09
C TRP A 104 -25.86 -3.06 -22.58
N LYS A 105 -24.80 -2.71 -21.87
CA LYS A 105 -24.77 -2.73 -20.41
C LYS A 105 -24.45 -1.34 -19.88
N PRO A 106 -25.42 -0.67 -19.21
CA PRO A 106 -25.21 0.66 -18.63
C PRO A 106 -24.00 0.75 -17.71
N SER A 107 -23.69 -0.31 -16.97
CA SER A 107 -22.55 -0.37 -16.07
C SER A 107 -21.21 -0.31 -16.78
N GLU A 108 -21.09 -0.80 -18.02
CA GLU A 108 -19.83 -0.71 -18.80
C GLU A 108 -19.56 0.74 -19.19
N SER A 109 -20.60 1.46 -19.67
CA SER A 109 -20.51 2.89 -19.98
C SER A 109 -20.23 3.71 -18.73
N ALA A 110 -20.90 3.41 -17.62
CA ALA A 110 -20.67 4.08 -16.34
C ALA A 110 -19.24 3.90 -15.84
N ARG A 111 -18.64 2.68 -15.92
CA ARG A 111 -17.25 2.44 -15.55
C ARG A 111 -16.28 3.28 -16.37
N LYS A 112 -16.46 3.30 -17.70
CA LYS A 112 -15.64 4.09 -18.61
C LYS A 112 -15.70 5.59 -18.29
N ASN A 113 -16.93 6.12 -18.12
CA ASN A 113 -17.15 7.52 -17.80
C ASN A 113 -16.64 7.89 -16.41
N LEU A 114 -16.81 7.01 -15.43
CA LEU A 114 -16.32 7.21 -14.06
C LEU A 114 -14.78 7.30 -14.01
N VAL A 115 -14.08 6.44 -14.74
CA VAL A 115 -12.61 6.51 -14.86
C VAL A 115 -12.19 7.84 -15.48
N SER A 116 -12.84 8.25 -16.56
CA SER A 116 -12.57 9.53 -17.24
C SER A 116 -12.84 10.73 -16.33
N LEU A 117 -13.97 10.73 -15.61
CA LEU A 117 -14.34 11.80 -14.68
C LEU A 117 -13.41 11.86 -13.47
N LYS A 118 -13.06 10.73 -12.88
CA LYS A 118 -12.10 10.68 -11.76
C LYS A 118 -10.71 11.15 -12.20
N LYS A 119 -10.31 10.86 -13.45
CA LYS A 119 -9.07 11.38 -14.03
C LYS A 119 -9.15 12.90 -14.31
N ALA A 120 -10.29 13.40 -14.79
CA ALA A 120 -10.51 14.82 -15.08
C ALA A 120 -10.80 15.66 -13.83
N ALA A 121 -11.51 15.07 -12.85
CA ALA A 121 -11.78 15.67 -11.53
C ALA A 121 -10.61 15.56 -10.58
N ALA A 122 -9.55 14.84 -10.97
CA ALA A 122 -8.27 15.02 -10.31
C ALA A 122 -7.93 16.51 -10.48
N PRO A 123 -7.95 17.34 -9.43
CA PRO A 123 -7.39 18.66 -9.53
C PRO A 123 -5.99 18.49 -10.14
N ASN A 124 -5.47 19.50 -10.83
CA ASN A 124 -4.03 19.63 -11.06
C ASN A 124 -3.41 19.65 -9.66
N LEU A 125 -3.26 18.47 -9.08
CA LEU A 125 -2.64 18.30 -7.79
C LEU A 125 -1.21 18.73 -7.99
N LYS A 126 -0.96 20.00 -7.68
CA LYS A 126 0.37 20.39 -7.23
C LYS A 126 0.78 19.27 -6.29
N VAL A 127 1.83 18.54 -6.66
CA VAL A 127 2.46 17.50 -5.83
C VAL A 127 2.35 17.98 -4.40
N ALA A 128 1.68 17.23 -3.53
CA ALA A 128 1.41 17.63 -2.17
C ALA A 128 2.71 18.22 -1.62
N LYS A 129 2.70 19.50 -1.22
CA LYS A 129 3.91 20.14 -0.73
C LYS A 129 4.45 19.24 0.36
N ARG A 130 5.68 18.75 0.22
CA ARG A 130 6.31 17.95 1.26
C ARG A 130 6.23 18.75 2.55
N HIS A 131 5.47 18.29 3.52
CA HIS A 131 5.28 19.00 4.79
C HIS A 131 6.53 18.98 5.66
N PHE A 132 7.51 18.10 5.34
CA PHE A 132 8.74 17.92 6.09
C PHE A 132 9.95 18.30 5.25
N THR A 133 10.90 18.99 5.87
CA THR A 133 12.19 19.32 5.27
C THR A 133 13.07 18.06 5.16
N ALA A 134 14.08 18.10 4.30
CA ALA A 134 15.06 17.03 4.21
C ALA A 134 15.71 16.70 5.56
N ALA A 135 15.99 17.72 6.38
CA ALA A 135 16.55 17.54 7.73
C ALA A 135 15.58 16.78 8.66
N GLN A 136 14.27 17.05 8.58
CA GLN A 136 13.26 16.33 9.37
C GLN A 136 13.07 14.88 8.90
N LEU A 137 13.35 14.58 7.63
CA LEU A 137 13.30 13.24 7.08
C LEU A 137 14.56 12.41 7.39
N LYS A 138 15.63 13.05 7.85
CA LYS A 138 16.88 12.36 8.16
C LYS A 138 16.74 11.51 9.43
N LEU A 139 17.20 10.25 9.38
CA LEU A 139 17.32 9.38 10.54
C LEU A 139 18.61 9.71 11.32
N PRO A 140 18.70 9.29 12.59
CA PRO A 140 19.94 9.48 13.38
C PRO A 140 21.18 8.83 12.75
N GLY A 141 20.96 7.80 11.94
CA GLY A 141 21.92 7.08 11.14
C GLY A 141 21.14 6.09 10.27
N LYS A 142 21.76 5.59 9.19
CA LYS A 142 21.05 4.76 8.21
C LYS A 142 20.88 3.30 8.67
N LYS A 143 21.82 2.76 9.45
CA LYS A 143 21.80 1.39 9.93
C LYS A 143 20.68 1.17 10.96
N GLY A 144 19.70 0.37 10.60
CA GLY A 144 18.59 -0.06 11.45
C GLY A 144 18.59 -1.55 11.69
N ILE A 145 17.60 -2.03 12.43
CA ILE A 145 17.30 -3.45 12.58
C ILE A 145 15.82 -3.68 12.80
N CYS A 146 15.31 -4.79 12.29
CA CYS A 146 13.98 -5.30 12.63
C CYS A 146 14.10 -6.52 13.56
N PHE A 147 13.19 -6.61 14.52
CA PHE A 147 13.12 -7.75 15.44
C PHE A 147 11.71 -7.86 16.01
N THR A 148 11.28 -9.08 16.31
CA THR A 148 9.94 -9.32 16.85
C THR A 148 9.83 -8.87 18.30
N MET A 149 8.61 -8.42 18.67
CA MET A 149 8.21 -8.10 20.03
C MET A 149 7.05 -9.00 20.42
N ARG A 150 7.36 -10.17 20.97
CA ARG A 150 6.34 -11.08 21.49
C ARG A 150 6.22 -10.96 22.99
N ALA A 151 5.13 -11.50 23.54
CA ALA A 151 4.91 -11.54 24.98
C ALA A 151 6.09 -12.18 25.73
N ALA A 152 6.32 -11.74 26.96
CA ALA A 152 7.39 -12.28 27.81
C ALA A 152 7.29 -13.82 27.91
N GLY A 153 8.44 -14.49 27.80
CA GLY A 153 8.53 -15.94 27.82
C GLY A 153 8.26 -16.65 26.48
N LYS A 154 7.92 -15.91 25.42
CA LYS A 154 7.81 -16.46 24.06
C LYS A 154 9.08 -16.21 23.25
N PRO A 155 9.46 -17.11 22.30
CA PRO A 155 10.53 -16.83 21.34
C PRO A 155 10.29 -15.50 20.64
N GLY A 156 11.34 -14.67 20.51
CA GLY A 156 11.24 -13.34 19.95
C GLY A 156 10.64 -12.29 20.89
N SER A 157 10.61 -12.53 22.18
CA SER A 157 10.20 -11.52 23.18
C SER A 157 11.22 -10.38 23.29
N ALA A 158 10.80 -9.24 23.82
CA ALA A 158 11.67 -8.10 24.09
C ALA A 158 12.89 -8.48 24.97
N ARG A 159 12.68 -9.31 26.00
CA ARG A 159 13.75 -9.80 26.85
C ARG A 159 14.81 -10.58 26.08
N GLU A 160 14.39 -11.33 25.08
CA GLU A 160 15.29 -12.11 24.22
C GLU A 160 15.99 -11.26 23.17
N ASN A 161 15.27 -10.34 22.54
CA ASN A 161 15.77 -9.58 21.42
C ASN A 161 16.51 -8.29 21.80
N LEU A 162 16.20 -7.69 22.94
CA LEU A 162 16.87 -6.46 23.36
C LEU A 162 18.41 -6.60 23.48
N PRO A 163 18.97 -7.69 24.03
CA PRO A 163 20.43 -7.93 23.97
C PRO A 163 20.97 -8.02 22.55
N LYS A 164 20.24 -8.69 21.63
CA LYS A 164 20.61 -8.81 20.21
C LYS A 164 20.68 -7.44 19.55
N VAL A 165 19.66 -6.58 19.78
CA VAL A 165 19.63 -5.21 19.23
C VAL A 165 20.80 -4.39 19.77
N LYS A 166 21.06 -4.43 21.09
CA LYS A 166 22.21 -3.73 21.69
C LYS A 166 23.54 -4.14 21.10
N MET A 167 23.69 -5.43 20.82
CA MET A 167 24.94 -6.01 20.26
C MET A 167 25.23 -5.46 18.86
N LEU A 168 24.21 -5.18 18.03
CA LEU A 168 24.39 -4.65 16.68
C LEU A 168 24.59 -3.13 16.63
N ASN A 169 24.29 -2.42 17.71
CA ASN A 169 24.39 -0.97 17.79
C ASN A 169 23.69 -0.23 16.63
N PRO A 170 22.38 -0.44 16.39
CA PRO A 170 21.64 0.25 15.35
C PRO A 170 21.29 1.67 15.77
N TYR A 171 21.03 2.55 14.81
CA TYR A 171 20.53 3.90 15.06
C TYR A 171 19.01 3.93 15.18
N TRP A 172 18.33 2.97 14.58
CA TRP A 172 16.87 2.85 14.63
C TRP A 172 16.43 1.38 14.57
N ASN A 173 15.21 1.12 14.99
CA ASN A 173 14.62 -0.20 14.89
C ASN A 173 13.09 -0.12 14.79
N TYR A 174 12.48 -1.22 14.38
CA TYR A 174 11.04 -1.45 14.45
C TYR A 174 10.74 -2.92 14.75
N SER A 175 9.48 -3.22 15.06
CA SER A 175 9.08 -4.55 15.53
C SER A 175 7.74 -5.01 14.98
N TRP A 176 7.37 -4.55 13.77
CA TRP A 176 6.07 -4.81 13.12
C TRP A 176 4.84 -4.40 13.96
N GLY A 177 5.02 -3.56 14.96
CA GLY A 177 3.98 -3.07 15.84
C GLY A 177 4.19 -1.62 16.23
N TRP A 178 3.40 -1.15 17.16
CA TRP A 178 3.44 0.24 17.62
C TRP A 178 4.00 0.41 19.03
N ASP A 179 4.23 -0.68 19.75
CA ASP A 179 4.77 -0.62 21.11
C ASP A 179 6.29 -0.56 21.10
N GLN A 180 6.83 0.40 21.81
CA GLN A 180 8.26 0.49 22.03
C GLN A 180 8.73 -0.62 22.99
N VAL A 181 9.87 -1.22 22.68
CA VAL A 181 10.50 -2.24 23.53
C VAL A 181 10.85 -1.66 24.89
N PRO A 182 10.34 -2.21 26.00
CA PRO A 182 10.78 -1.82 27.32
C PRO A 182 12.31 -1.97 27.51
N GLY A 183 12.96 -0.94 28.03
CA GLY A 183 14.40 -0.95 28.26
C GLY A 183 15.27 -0.66 27.05
N GLN A 184 14.68 -0.30 25.89
CA GLN A 184 15.45 0.18 24.75
C GLN A 184 16.10 1.53 25.09
N SER A 185 17.36 1.71 24.66
CA SER A 185 18.05 2.99 24.76
C SER A 185 17.34 4.09 23.97
N SER A 186 17.23 5.27 24.57
CA SER A 186 16.70 6.46 23.89
C SER A 186 17.56 6.95 22.73
N LYS A 187 18.81 6.46 22.61
CA LYS A 187 19.68 6.72 21.48
C LYS A 187 19.27 5.95 20.22
N ILE A 188 18.52 4.86 20.36
CA ILE A 188 18.00 4.06 19.25
C ILE A 188 16.57 4.56 18.97
N GLU A 189 16.34 5.14 17.80
CA GLU A 189 15.01 5.58 17.41
C GLU A 189 14.10 4.37 17.15
N PHE A 190 12.97 4.29 17.84
CA PHE A 190 11.93 3.30 17.55
C PHE A 190 10.92 3.87 16.57
N ILE A 191 10.68 3.16 15.46
CA ILE A 191 9.73 3.57 14.42
C ILE A 191 8.54 2.59 14.47
N PRO A 192 7.37 3.01 14.97
CA PRO A 192 6.18 2.15 14.99
C PRO A 192 5.63 1.91 13.58
N MET A 193 4.90 0.81 13.43
CA MET A 193 4.27 0.36 12.20
C MET A 193 2.78 0.05 12.40
N ALA A 194 1.96 0.44 11.42
CA ALA A 194 0.65 -0.16 11.22
C ALA A 194 0.81 -1.38 10.30
N TRP A 195 0.82 -2.59 10.86
CA TRP A 195 1.10 -3.80 10.10
C TRP A 195 0.06 -4.06 9.01
N GLY A 196 -1.22 -3.84 9.31
CA GLY A 196 -2.35 -4.02 8.38
C GLY A 196 -3.57 -3.23 8.81
N ALA A 197 -4.70 -3.41 8.11
CA ALA A 197 -5.95 -2.72 8.41
C ALA A 197 -6.43 -2.92 9.85
N TRP A 198 -6.32 -4.13 10.38
CA TRP A 198 -6.68 -4.45 11.76
C TRP A 198 -5.92 -3.62 12.80
N SER A 199 -4.69 -3.21 12.48
CA SER A 199 -3.91 -2.31 13.34
C SER A 199 -4.58 -0.95 13.50
N ILE A 200 -5.38 -0.56 12.51
CA ILE A 200 -6.04 0.74 12.44
C ILE A 200 -7.50 0.65 12.89
N ASP A 201 -8.22 -0.41 12.54
CA ASP A 201 -9.60 -0.63 13.01
C ASP A 201 -9.68 -0.73 14.54
N GLY A 202 -8.59 -1.12 15.19
CA GLY A 202 -8.41 -1.04 16.63
C GLY A 202 -8.00 0.34 17.18
N LEU A 203 -7.97 1.37 16.34
CA LEU A 203 -7.38 2.68 16.61
C LEU A 203 -7.98 3.43 17.79
N GLU A 204 -9.25 3.30 18.06
CA GLU A 204 -9.86 3.95 19.23
C GLU A 204 -9.32 3.42 20.56
N LYS A 205 -8.69 2.24 20.56
CA LYS A 205 -8.13 1.58 21.74
C LYS A 205 -6.63 1.21 21.63
N GLY A 206 -6.00 1.33 20.45
CA GLY A 206 -4.64 0.86 20.18
C GLY A 206 -3.69 1.95 19.68
N LEU A 207 -3.66 2.16 18.36
CA LEU A 207 -2.66 3.03 17.74
C LEU A 207 -2.71 4.47 18.24
N LEU A 208 -3.89 5.10 18.30
CA LEU A 208 -4.01 6.50 18.73
C LEU A 208 -3.74 6.65 20.23
N THR A 209 -4.18 5.72 21.07
CA THR A 209 -3.93 5.78 22.50
C THR A 209 -2.49 5.38 22.85
N GLY A 210 -1.89 4.44 22.13
CA GLY A 210 -0.53 3.96 22.36
C GLY A 210 0.55 4.85 21.74
N VAL A 211 0.40 5.26 20.48
CA VAL A 211 1.44 5.98 19.72
C VAL A 211 1.39 7.49 19.94
N VAL A 212 0.20 8.10 20.01
CA VAL A 212 0.05 9.57 20.11
C VAL A 212 0.77 10.17 21.33
N PRO A 213 0.74 9.58 22.54
CA PRO A 213 1.52 10.08 23.66
C PRO A 213 3.03 10.09 23.39
N HIS A 214 3.54 9.07 22.68
CA HIS A 214 4.96 8.99 22.31
C HIS A 214 5.35 9.97 21.21
N ILE A 215 4.44 10.28 20.28
CA ILE A 215 4.62 11.36 19.30
C ILE A 215 4.68 12.72 20.03
N ARG A 216 3.73 12.98 20.92
CA ARG A 216 3.69 14.25 21.69
C ARG A 216 4.92 14.45 22.55
N SER A 217 5.50 13.41 23.09
CA SER A 217 6.75 13.46 23.88
C SER A 217 8.02 13.51 23.01
N GLY A 218 7.90 13.47 21.69
CA GLY A 218 9.05 13.44 20.77
C GLY A 218 9.81 12.11 20.71
N LYS A 219 9.30 11.07 21.36
CA LYS A 219 9.90 9.71 21.31
C LYS A 219 9.68 9.04 19.96
N VAL A 220 8.51 9.21 19.36
CA VAL A 220 8.18 8.73 18.01
C VAL A 220 8.23 9.90 17.05
N LYS A 221 9.12 9.82 16.07
CA LYS A 221 9.40 10.91 15.12
C LYS A 221 8.94 10.60 13.70
N ARG A 222 8.59 9.36 13.38
CA ARG A 222 8.11 8.89 12.07
C ARG A 222 7.30 7.62 12.21
N PHE A 223 6.65 7.18 11.12
CA PHE A 223 5.73 6.05 11.18
C PHE A 223 5.83 5.21 9.90
N LEU A 224 5.80 3.87 10.02
CA LEU A 224 5.78 2.94 8.90
C LEU A 224 4.35 2.59 8.51
N GLY A 225 4.09 2.54 7.21
CA GLY A 225 2.86 2.03 6.63
C GLY A 225 2.75 0.51 6.70
N PHE A 226 1.84 -0.04 5.89
CA PHE A 226 1.46 -1.45 5.96
C PHE A 226 2.55 -2.40 5.49
N ASN A 227 2.59 -3.58 6.13
CA ASN A 227 3.58 -4.63 5.85
C ASN A 227 3.11 -5.54 4.72
N GLU A 228 3.85 -5.59 3.62
CA GLU A 228 3.61 -6.45 2.46
C GLU A 228 2.13 -6.61 2.09
N PRO A 229 1.40 -5.51 1.85
CA PRO A 229 -0.04 -5.56 1.61
C PRO A 229 -0.40 -6.29 0.31
N ASP A 230 0.57 -6.44 -0.59
CA ASP A 230 0.49 -7.16 -1.84
C ASP A 230 0.62 -8.70 -1.69
N LYS A 231 0.76 -9.19 -0.46
CA LYS A 231 0.91 -10.62 -0.14
C LYS A 231 -0.24 -11.14 0.70
N ARG A 232 -0.81 -12.29 0.31
CA ARG A 232 -1.96 -12.91 1.00
C ARG A 232 -1.63 -13.32 2.44
N GLU A 233 -0.42 -13.81 2.67
CA GLU A 233 0.07 -14.30 3.95
C GLU A 233 0.53 -13.16 4.87
N GLN A 234 0.50 -11.93 4.37
CA GLN A 234 0.90 -10.71 5.09
C GLN A 234 -0.31 -9.79 5.32
N ALA A 235 -0.17 -8.48 5.23
CA ALA A 235 -1.27 -7.57 5.53
C ALA A 235 -2.49 -7.72 4.62
N ASN A 236 -2.35 -8.35 3.46
CA ASN A 236 -3.47 -8.76 2.60
C ASN A 236 -4.48 -7.63 2.34
N MET A 237 -4.03 -6.52 1.82
CA MET A 237 -4.84 -5.33 1.58
C MET A 237 -4.84 -4.93 0.11
N SER A 238 -5.99 -4.52 -0.41
CA SER A 238 -5.98 -3.76 -1.67
C SER A 238 -5.40 -2.36 -1.45
N TYR A 239 -4.83 -1.76 -2.50
CA TYR A 239 -4.33 -0.38 -2.40
C TYR A 239 -5.45 0.62 -2.09
N GLN A 240 -6.68 0.37 -2.57
CA GLN A 240 -7.86 1.17 -2.23
C GLN A 240 -8.18 1.12 -0.74
N ASN A 241 -8.07 -0.08 -0.13
CA ASN A 241 -8.28 -0.24 1.29
C ASN A 241 -7.17 0.46 2.10
N ALA A 242 -5.92 0.33 1.68
CA ALA A 242 -4.81 1.06 2.30
C ALA A 242 -5.02 2.59 2.26
N LEU A 243 -5.46 3.11 1.11
CA LEU A 243 -5.76 4.54 0.95
C LEU A 243 -7.00 5.01 1.75
N LYS A 244 -7.93 4.11 2.07
CA LYS A 244 -9.06 4.43 2.97
C LYS A 244 -8.57 4.79 4.37
N TYR A 245 -7.55 4.09 4.85
CA TYR A 245 -6.98 4.31 6.18
C TYR A 245 -5.87 5.37 6.21
N TRP A 246 -5.30 5.73 5.07
CA TRP A 246 -4.13 6.63 5.00
C TRP A 246 -4.32 7.99 5.69
N PRO A 247 -5.49 8.68 5.58
CA PRO A 247 -5.74 9.93 6.28
C PRO A 247 -5.59 9.85 7.80
N GLN A 248 -5.86 8.69 8.39
CA GLN A 248 -5.70 8.48 9.83
C GLN A 248 -4.21 8.44 10.21
N LEU A 249 -3.36 7.89 9.35
CA LEU A 249 -1.90 7.93 9.53
C LEU A 249 -1.36 9.36 9.34
N GLU A 250 -1.88 10.11 8.37
CA GLU A 250 -1.51 11.52 8.17
C GLU A 250 -1.86 12.39 9.40
N ALA A 251 -2.96 12.06 10.09
CA ALA A 251 -3.38 12.76 11.31
C ALA A 251 -2.35 12.63 12.46
N LEU A 252 -1.44 11.68 12.41
CA LEU A 252 -0.33 11.55 13.35
C LEU A 252 0.69 12.69 13.24
N LYS A 253 0.71 13.44 12.13
CA LYS A 253 1.57 14.63 11.88
C LYS A 253 3.08 14.35 12.03
N VAL A 254 3.50 13.13 11.75
CA VAL A 254 4.91 12.73 11.63
C VAL A 254 5.20 12.25 10.20
N PRO A 255 6.46 12.23 9.75
CA PRO A 255 6.83 11.63 8.47
C PRO A 255 6.30 10.20 8.32
N LEU A 256 5.73 9.90 7.15
CA LEU A 256 5.10 8.62 6.84
C LEU A 256 5.91 7.88 5.77
N CYS A 257 6.23 6.63 6.05
CA CYS A 257 6.72 5.70 5.06
C CYS A 257 5.55 5.04 4.32
N SER A 258 5.65 4.88 3.01
CA SER A 258 4.68 4.09 2.25
C SER A 258 4.54 2.68 2.82
N PRO A 259 3.49 1.95 2.49
CA PRO A 259 3.52 0.50 2.65
C PRO A 259 4.76 -0.09 1.98
N ALA A 260 5.37 -1.10 2.61
CA ALA A 260 6.49 -1.83 2.02
C ALA A 260 5.95 -3.12 1.36
N CYS A 261 5.92 -3.14 0.03
CA CYS A 261 5.46 -4.29 -0.73
C CYS A 261 6.53 -5.39 -0.77
N ALA A 262 6.10 -6.66 -0.76
CA ALA A 262 6.98 -7.79 -1.02
C ALA A 262 7.58 -7.71 -2.44
N ASN A 263 6.81 -7.18 -3.39
CA ASN A 263 7.29 -6.89 -4.74
C ASN A 263 6.96 -5.46 -5.18
N PRO A 264 7.79 -4.48 -4.85
CA PRO A 264 7.51 -3.06 -5.12
C PRO A 264 7.55 -2.70 -6.61
N GLU A 265 8.15 -3.50 -7.48
CA GLU A 265 8.27 -3.20 -8.91
C GLU A 265 7.19 -3.83 -9.77
N GLY A 266 6.37 -4.72 -9.21
CA GLY A 266 5.35 -5.18 -10.07
C GLY A 266 4.89 -6.59 -9.99
N ILE A 267 5.05 -7.47 -10.86
CA ILE A 267 4.28 -8.68 -11.03
C ILE A 267 4.37 -9.58 -9.79
N ASN A 268 3.31 -9.59 -9.00
CA ASN A 268 3.14 -10.54 -7.92
C ASN A 268 1.97 -11.46 -8.25
N ASP A 269 2.24 -12.74 -8.47
CA ASP A 269 1.22 -13.74 -8.77
C ASP A 269 0.29 -14.01 -7.58
N ASN A 270 0.69 -13.61 -6.39
CA ASN A 270 -0.08 -13.71 -5.15
C ASN A 270 -0.86 -12.43 -4.83
N SER A 271 -1.15 -11.60 -5.84
CA SER A 271 -1.85 -10.35 -5.60
C SER A 271 -3.21 -10.61 -4.96
N VAL A 272 -3.41 -9.94 -3.85
CA VAL A 272 -4.68 -9.90 -3.14
C VAL A 272 -5.74 -9.29 -4.05
N GLN A 273 -6.90 -9.95 -4.12
CA GLN A 273 -8.09 -9.43 -4.80
C GLN A 273 -7.95 -9.22 -6.32
N GLY A 274 -7.14 -10.01 -7.00
CA GLY A 274 -7.03 -10.01 -8.46
C GLY A 274 -6.27 -8.82 -9.05
N VAL A 275 -5.59 -8.03 -8.25
CA VAL A 275 -4.72 -6.93 -8.71
C VAL A 275 -3.32 -7.47 -8.94
N ARG A 276 -3.01 -7.82 -10.18
CA ARG A 276 -1.66 -8.30 -10.54
C ARG A 276 -0.68 -7.14 -10.64
N GLY A 277 0.36 -7.18 -9.85
CA GLY A 277 1.65 -6.58 -10.17
C GLY A 277 1.80 -5.07 -10.17
N THR A 278 0.77 -4.32 -9.79
CA THR A 278 0.81 -2.86 -9.80
C THR A 278 0.54 -2.22 -8.44
N TRP A 279 0.47 -3.02 -7.39
CA TRP A 279 0.00 -2.54 -6.08
C TRP A 279 0.70 -1.25 -5.62
N MET A 280 2.02 -1.26 -5.58
CA MET A 280 2.79 -0.09 -5.14
C MET A 280 2.65 1.10 -6.09
N LYS A 281 2.65 0.84 -7.42
CA LYS A 281 2.43 1.88 -8.43
C LYS A 281 1.06 2.53 -8.28
N ASP A 282 0.02 1.71 -8.13
CA ASP A 282 -1.37 2.18 -8.04
C ASP A 282 -1.60 2.92 -6.70
N PHE A 283 -1.02 2.42 -5.59
CA PHE A 283 -1.05 3.11 -4.31
C PHE A 283 -0.40 4.49 -4.40
N MET A 284 0.84 4.58 -4.91
CA MET A 284 1.59 5.84 -4.98
C MET A 284 0.93 6.84 -5.91
N ALA A 285 0.48 6.41 -7.10
CA ALA A 285 -0.20 7.27 -8.05
C ALA A 285 -1.53 7.83 -7.51
N GLU A 286 -2.31 6.99 -6.82
CA GLU A 286 -3.58 7.41 -6.26
C GLU A 286 -3.41 8.25 -4.98
N ALA A 287 -2.38 7.96 -4.16
CA ALA A 287 -2.00 8.81 -3.03
C ALA A 287 -1.62 10.22 -3.50
N ASP A 288 -0.77 10.32 -4.54
CA ASP A 288 -0.41 11.60 -5.15
C ASP A 288 -1.63 12.31 -5.74
N ARG A 289 -2.52 11.58 -6.41
CA ARG A 289 -3.75 12.12 -6.96
C ARG A 289 -4.69 12.69 -5.89
N ARG A 290 -4.73 12.06 -4.71
CA ARG A 290 -5.54 12.52 -3.56
C ARG A 290 -4.85 13.61 -2.74
N GLY A 291 -3.60 13.95 -3.06
CA GLY A 291 -2.80 14.87 -2.25
C GLY A 291 -2.40 14.28 -0.90
N TYR A 292 -2.38 12.96 -0.76
CA TYR A 292 -1.94 12.30 0.44
C TYR A 292 -0.42 12.38 0.58
N ARG A 293 0.03 12.58 1.80
CA ARG A 293 1.45 12.70 2.11
C ARG A 293 2.07 11.31 2.28
N VAL A 294 3.10 11.06 1.48
CA VAL A 294 3.99 9.89 1.59
C VAL A 294 5.42 10.44 1.56
N ASP A 295 6.14 10.33 2.65
CA ASP A 295 7.43 11.00 2.82
C ASP A 295 8.61 10.10 2.46
N TYR A 296 8.49 8.79 2.68
CA TYR A 296 9.48 7.78 2.30
C TYR A 296 8.85 6.70 1.42
N THR A 297 9.66 6.10 0.58
CA THR A 297 9.30 4.85 -0.11
C THR A 297 9.81 3.67 0.70
N GLY A 298 8.89 2.90 1.30
CA GLY A 298 9.21 1.65 2.01
C GLY A 298 9.57 0.54 1.04
N VAL A 299 10.63 -0.20 1.32
CA VAL A 299 11.11 -1.28 0.45
C VAL A 299 11.43 -2.53 1.25
N HIS A 300 10.93 -3.68 0.76
CA HIS A 300 11.42 -5.00 1.13
C HIS A 300 12.20 -5.59 -0.05
N TRP A 301 13.26 -6.31 0.28
CA TRP A 301 14.05 -7.01 -0.73
C TRP A 301 14.61 -8.32 -0.20
N TYR A 302 14.23 -9.40 -0.84
CA TYR A 302 14.76 -10.73 -0.62
C TYR A 302 15.16 -11.32 -1.96
N GLY A 303 16.45 -11.45 -2.19
CA GLY A 303 16.99 -11.92 -3.47
C GLY A 303 18.29 -12.68 -3.30
N GLY A 304 19.05 -12.78 -4.39
CA GLY A 304 20.35 -13.42 -4.37
C GLY A 304 21.47 -12.47 -3.96
N THR A 305 22.73 -12.93 -4.09
CA THR A 305 23.94 -12.17 -3.73
C THR A 305 24.51 -11.32 -4.88
N HIS A 306 23.68 -10.99 -5.87
CA HIS A 306 24.13 -10.22 -7.03
C HIS A 306 24.06 -8.72 -6.75
N VAL A 307 25.20 -8.13 -6.46
CA VAL A 307 25.37 -6.73 -6.02
C VAL A 307 24.75 -5.72 -6.98
N GLN A 308 25.08 -5.82 -8.29
CA GLN A 308 24.61 -4.84 -9.26
C GLN A 308 23.08 -4.90 -9.44
N HIS A 309 22.51 -6.10 -9.39
CA HIS A 309 21.04 -6.26 -9.46
C HIS A 309 20.33 -5.56 -8.29
N PHE A 310 20.88 -5.68 -7.07
CA PHE A 310 20.34 -4.95 -5.92
C PHE A 310 20.44 -3.43 -6.12
N LYS A 311 21.63 -2.93 -6.49
CA LYS A 311 21.85 -1.49 -6.71
C LYS A 311 20.90 -0.91 -7.76
N ASP A 312 20.75 -1.59 -8.88
CA ASP A 312 19.87 -1.15 -9.97
C ASP A 312 18.41 -1.18 -9.56
N LYS A 313 17.99 -2.21 -8.82
CA LYS A 313 16.62 -2.29 -8.30
C LYS A 313 16.30 -1.13 -7.35
N MET A 314 17.18 -0.81 -6.42
CA MET A 314 16.99 0.32 -5.50
C MET A 314 16.90 1.65 -6.25
N LYS A 315 17.77 1.89 -7.24
CA LYS A 315 17.71 3.09 -8.08
C LYS A 315 16.39 3.20 -8.85
N ARG A 316 15.96 2.09 -9.50
CA ARG A 316 14.69 2.08 -10.25
C ARG A 316 13.49 2.37 -9.35
N ILE A 317 13.45 1.80 -8.13
CA ILE A 317 12.38 2.07 -7.17
C ILE A 317 12.37 3.56 -6.77
N TYR A 318 13.52 4.12 -6.47
CA TYR A 318 13.67 5.54 -6.14
C TYR A 318 13.13 6.44 -7.26
N GLU A 319 13.51 6.20 -8.49
CA GLU A 319 13.07 6.97 -9.64
C GLU A 319 11.59 6.79 -9.94
N LYS A 320 11.11 5.55 -9.88
CA LYS A 320 9.74 5.18 -10.24
C LYS A 320 8.69 5.80 -9.31
N TYR A 321 9.01 5.96 -8.03
CA TYR A 321 8.04 6.40 -7.03
C TYR A 321 8.26 7.85 -6.53
N GLY A 322 8.69 8.72 -7.44
CA GLY A 322 8.71 10.17 -7.22
C GLY A 322 9.92 10.67 -6.45
N ARG A 323 11.04 9.93 -6.47
CA ARG A 323 12.31 10.29 -5.83
C ARG A 323 12.17 10.65 -4.36
N ARG A 324 11.31 9.92 -3.64
CA ARG A 324 11.22 10.00 -2.19
C ARG A 324 12.36 9.21 -1.56
N PRO A 325 12.94 9.67 -0.44
CA PRO A 325 13.96 8.89 0.25
C PRO A 325 13.50 7.46 0.48
N ILE A 326 14.35 6.49 0.16
CA ILE A 326 14.05 5.07 0.37
C ILE A 326 14.34 4.69 1.82
N LEU A 327 13.40 3.99 2.46
CA LEU A 327 13.57 3.31 3.71
C LEU A 327 13.46 1.80 3.49
N ILE A 328 14.59 1.10 3.47
CA ILE A 328 14.64 -0.34 3.26
C ILE A 328 14.39 -1.01 4.62
N THR A 329 13.13 -1.32 4.89
CA THR A 329 12.71 -1.85 6.19
C THR A 329 13.09 -3.31 6.38
N GLU A 330 13.21 -4.07 5.29
CA GLU A 330 13.70 -5.45 5.30
C GLU A 330 14.54 -5.74 4.06
N PHE A 331 15.73 -6.30 4.27
CA PHE A 331 16.48 -6.90 3.17
C PHE A 331 17.50 -7.92 3.64
N ALA A 332 17.63 -9.00 2.90
CA ALA A 332 18.70 -9.99 3.02
C ALA A 332 18.71 -10.89 1.78
N PRO A 333 19.85 -11.52 1.44
CA PRO A 333 19.85 -12.68 0.55
C PRO A 333 19.03 -13.83 1.13
N ALA A 334 18.10 -14.38 0.31
CA ALA A 334 17.25 -15.50 0.69
C ALA A 334 17.01 -16.43 -0.48
N ASP A 335 17.07 -17.73 -0.22
CA ASP A 335 16.76 -18.77 -1.20
C ASP A 335 15.41 -19.44 -0.87
N TRP A 336 14.36 -18.89 -1.44
CA TRP A 336 12.99 -19.34 -1.19
C TRP A 336 12.70 -20.77 -1.70
N GLU A 337 13.60 -21.36 -2.50
CA GLU A 337 13.48 -22.75 -2.98
C GLU A 337 14.12 -23.75 -2.03
N ALA A 338 14.99 -23.31 -1.12
CA ALA A 338 15.65 -24.17 -0.17
C ALA A 338 14.67 -24.79 0.84
N ARG A 339 14.67 -26.12 0.97
CA ARG A 339 13.84 -26.88 1.92
C ARG A 339 14.61 -27.31 3.17
N ASN A 340 15.93 -27.25 3.11
CA ASN A 340 16.84 -27.52 4.22
C ASN A 340 18.12 -26.66 4.08
N LEU A 341 18.93 -26.64 5.11
CA LEU A 341 20.12 -25.78 5.18
C LEU A 341 21.14 -26.04 4.05
N SER A 342 21.30 -27.30 3.67
CA SER A 342 22.30 -27.69 2.63
C SER A 342 21.89 -27.23 1.23
N GLN A 343 20.60 -27.10 0.96
CA GLN A 343 20.07 -26.68 -0.34
C GLN A 343 20.18 -25.18 -0.60
N ASN A 344 20.39 -24.37 0.45
CA ASN A 344 20.54 -22.94 0.25
C ASN A 344 21.74 -22.62 -0.66
N ARG A 345 21.46 -21.97 -1.80
CA ARG A 345 22.47 -21.63 -2.84
C ARG A 345 23.36 -20.47 -2.41
N HIS A 346 22.87 -19.61 -1.51
CA HIS A 346 23.60 -18.46 -1.00
C HIS A 346 24.47 -18.88 0.19
N LYS A 347 25.72 -19.28 -0.06
CA LYS A 347 26.63 -19.68 1.02
C LYS A 347 27.08 -18.48 1.87
N ALA A 348 27.37 -18.69 3.15
CA ALA A 348 27.71 -17.62 4.08
C ALA A 348 28.85 -16.68 3.61
N PRO A 349 29.95 -17.16 2.97
CA PRO A 349 30.96 -16.27 2.39
C PRO A 349 30.40 -15.36 1.29
N MET A 350 29.46 -15.84 0.45
CA MET A 350 28.82 -15.05 -0.62
C MET A 350 27.94 -13.95 -0.02
N VAL A 351 27.18 -14.28 1.02
CA VAL A 351 26.33 -13.31 1.72
C VAL A 351 27.18 -12.23 2.39
N LEU A 352 28.27 -12.62 3.04
CA LEU A 352 29.20 -11.66 3.64
C LEU A 352 29.87 -10.76 2.58
N ALA A 353 30.27 -11.30 1.45
CA ALA A 353 30.83 -10.53 0.34
C ALA A 353 29.79 -9.51 -0.20
N PHE A 354 28.56 -9.97 -0.42
CA PHE A 354 27.45 -9.09 -0.80
C PHE A 354 27.26 -7.96 0.23
N MET A 355 27.21 -8.30 1.51
CA MET A 355 27.03 -7.32 2.60
C MET A 355 28.16 -6.28 2.59
N LYS A 356 29.41 -6.68 2.40
CA LYS A 356 30.59 -5.80 2.34
C LYS A 356 30.53 -4.80 1.18
N GLU A 357 29.90 -5.16 0.09
CA GLU A 357 29.73 -4.27 -1.07
C GLU A 357 28.52 -3.34 -0.92
N ILE A 358 27.43 -3.86 -0.36
CA ILE A 358 26.13 -3.15 -0.35
C ILE A 358 26.05 -2.15 0.79
N LEU A 359 26.49 -2.48 2.01
CA LEU A 359 26.32 -1.56 3.14
C LEU A 359 27.09 -0.25 2.95
N PRO A 360 28.38 -0.24 2.56
CA PRO A 360 29.07 1.02 2.28
C PRO A 360 28.45 1.79 1.11
N TRP A 361 27.89 1.09 0.12
CA TRP A 361 27.19 1.75 -0.97
C TRP A 361 25.89 2.43 -0.49
N LEU A 362 25.09 1.76 0.36
CA LEU A 362 23.88 2.35 0.95
C LEU A 362 24.20 3.58 1.82
N GLU A 363 25.30 3.52 2.60
CA GLU A 363 25.74 4.68 3.41
C GLU A 363 26.03 5.91 2.54
N ARG A 364 26.59 5.74 1.34
CA ARG A 364 26.93 6.84 0.42
C ARG A 364 25.76 7.39 -0.39
N GLN A 365 24.56 6.77 -0.39
CA GLN A 365 23.43 7.25 -1.20
C GLN A 365 22.59 8.27 -0.43
N ASP A 366 22.57 9.52 -0.82
CA ASP A 366 21.78 10.58 -0.16
C ASP A 366 20.27 10.32 -0.20
N TRP A 367 19.82 9.55 -1.19
CA TRP A 367 18.42 9.18 -1.36
C TRP A 367 18.02 7.92 -0.56
N VAL A 368 18.94 7.27 0.15
CA VAL A 368 18.66 6.19 1.11
C VAL A 368 18.55 6.79 2.50
N ALA A 369 17.36 6.83 3.06
CA ALA A 369 17.12 7.33 4.41
C ALA A 369 17.60 6.34 5.48
N GLY A 370 17.40 5.05 5.25
CA GLY A 370 17.83 4.00 6.16
C GLY A 370 17.61 2.61 5.59
N TYR A 371 18.23 1.63 6.25
CA TYR A 371 18.13 0.22 5.88
C TYR A 371 18.17 -0.66 7.13
N ALA A 372 17.41 -1.77 7.13
CA ALA A 372 17.40 -2.77 8.19
C ALA A 372 17.63 -4.16 7.59
N TRP A 373 18.76 -4.78 7.97
CA TRP A 373 19.02 -6.15 7.58
C TRP A 373 18.05 -7.10 8.29
N PHE A 374 17.42 -7.99 7.52
CA PHE A 374 16.56 -9.03 8.07
C PHE A 374 17.41 -10.21 8.51
N SER A 375 17.52 -10.40 9.83
CA SER A 375 18.25 -11.53 10.38
C SER A 375 17.34 -12.76 10.46
N PHE A 376 17.46 -13.64 9.48
CA PHE A 376 16.87 -14.97 9.58
C PHE A 376 17.39 -15.73 10.80
N GLU A 377 16.65 -16.68 11.33
CA GLU A 377 17.16 -17.58 12.34
C GLU A 377 18.20 -18.56 11.75
N HIS A 378 19.17 -18.96 12.54
CA HIS A 378 20.30 -19.80 12.11
C HIS A 378 19.88 -21.18 11.58
N ASN A 379 18.65 -21.61 11.83
CA ASN A 379 18.07 -22.88 11.40
C ASN A 379 16.98 -22.74 10.30
N GLU A 380 16.75 -21.54 9.80
CA GLU A 380 15.84 -21.33 8.66
C GLU A 380 16.50 -21.64 7.33
N ALA A 381 15.97 -22.64 6.61
CA ALA A 381 16.53 -23.12 5.35
C ALA A 381 16.74 -21.97 4.34
N VAL A 382 15.77 -21.07 4.21
CA VAL A 382 15.75 -20.00 3.20
C VAL A 382 16.80 -18.91 3.43
N GLY A 383 17.19 -18.65 4.69
CA GLY A 383 18.00 -17.46 4.99
C GLY A 383 19.05 -17.62 6.09
N HIS A 384 19.31 -18.84 6.60
CA HIS A 384 20.25 -19.07 7.70
C HIS A 384 21.64 -18.47 7.47
N THR A 385 22.09 -18.40 6.22
CA THR A 385 23.37 -17.80 5.82
C THR A 385 23.39 -16.28 5.92
N SER A 386 22.21 -15.64 5.98
CA SER A 386 22.01 -14.21 6.23
C SER A 386 21.79 -13.89 7.71
N SER A 387 21.81 -14.92 8.58
CA SER A 387 21.65 -14.72 10.03
C SER A 387 22.77 -13.88 10.60
N LEU A 388 22.42 -12.90 11.42
CA LEU A 388 23.40 -12.10 12.17
C LEU A 388 23.86 -12.80 13.45
N TYR A 389 23.16 -13.86 13.88
CA TYR A 389 23.43 -14.60 15.11
C TYR A 389 23.52 -16.11 14.87
N ASP A 390 24.43 -16.75 15.55
CA ASP A 390 24.53 -18.22 15.60
C ASP A 390 23.54 -18.83 16.59
N LYS A 391 23.54 -20.17 16.70
CA LYS A 391 22.70 -20.92 17.64
C LYS A 391 22.93 -20.57 19.11
N ASN A 392 24.09 -20.04 19.46
CA ASN A 392 24.46 -19.61 20.81
C ASN A 392 24.22 -18.12 21.02
N ARG A 393 23.58 -17.43 20.06
CA ARG A 393 23.32 -15.97 20.08
C ARG A 393 24.58 -15.11 19.98
N ASN A 394 25.72 -15.66 19.55
CA ASN A 394 26.88 -14.87 19.21
C ASN A 394 26.73 -14.32 17.79
N LEU A 395 27.45 -13.22 17.53
CA LEU A 395 27.47 -12.66 16.17
C LEU A 395 28.15 -13.60 15.19
N THR A 396 27.49 -13.87 14.07
CA THR A 396 28.10 -14.51 12.90
C THR A 396 29.13 -13.57 12.24
N ALA A 397 29.80 -14.00 11.18
CA ALA A 397 30.65 -13.12 10.39
C ALA A 397 29.85 -11.93 9.79
N CYS A 398 28.60 -12.18 9.32
CA CYS A 398 27.70 -11.13 8.87
C CYS A 398 27.30 -10.20 10.02
N GLY A 399 27.00 -10.77 11.20
CA GLY A 399 26.66 -10.01 12.40
C GLY A 399 27.78 -9.08 12.86
N ARG A 400 29.01 -9.58 12.90
CA ARG A 400 30.19 -8.75 13.24
C ARG A 400 30.44 -7.65 12.23
N TYR A 401 30.29 -7.94 10.95
CA TYR A 401 30.43 -6.91 9.93
C TYR A 401 29.30 -5.87 10.02
N TYR A 402 28.04 -6.32 10.22
CA TYR A 402 26.91 -5.39 10.41
C TYR A 402 27.12 -4.50 11.65
N GLN A 403 27.60 -5.08 12.75
CA GLN A 403 27.95 -4.33 13.97
C GLN A 403 28.96 -3.22 13.70
N SER A 404 30.01 -3.51 12.90
CA SER A 404 31.11 -2.57 12.62
C SER A 404 30.71 -1.38 11.74
N ILE A 405 29.56 -1.46 11.04
CA ILE A 405 29.10 -0.33 10.22
C ILE A 405 28.62 0.79 11.15
N THR A 406 29.21 1.96 10.97
CA THR A 406 28.78 3.20 11.61
C THR A 406 28.36 4.19 10.54
N THR A 407 27.29 4.95 10.77
CA THR A 407 26.97 6.13 9.99
C THR A 407 27.83 7.26 10.56
N GLU A 408 29.01 7.41 10.03
CA GLU A 408 29.84 8.57 10.35
C GLU A 408 29.34 9.76 9.55
N ASN A 409 28.89 10.75 10.29
CA ASN A 409 28.55 12.11 9.88
C ASN A 409 27.79 12.26 8.55
N PRO A 410 26.53 12.67 8.61
CA PRO A 410 25.71 12.89 7.43
C PRO A 410 26.16 14.04 6.54
N ASP A 411 27.14 14.81 6.92
CA ASP A 411 27.64 15.98 6.19
C ASP A 411 28.90 15.72 5.33
N GLY A 412 29.17 14.44 5.04
CA GLY A 412 30.01 14.10 3.91
C GLY A 412 31.48 13.85 4.22
N ASP A 413 31.84 13.47 5.43
CA ASP A 413 33.20 12.96 5.66
C ASP A 413 33.29 11.50 5.20
N GLN A 414 34.10 11.28 4.17
CA GLN A 414 34.22 10.02 3.40
C GLN A 414 35.08 8.95 4.09
N SER A 415 35.25 9.00 5.37
CA SER A 415 36.06 8.01 6.08
C SER A 415 35.24 6.83 6.58
N ILE A 416 34.77 5.99 5.66
CA ILE A 416 34.53 4.58 5.99
C ILE A 416 35.91 3.90 5.88
N LYS A 417 36.61 3.84 6.99
CA LYS A 417 37.80 3.00 7.13
C LYS A 417 37.46 1.56 7.38
#